data_941d6171ec6aa786ed9a041324f871f8
#
_entry.id   941d6171ec6aa786ed9a041324f871f8
#
_cell.length_a   1.000
_cell.length_b   1.000
_cell.length_c   1.000
_cell.angle_alpha   90.00
_cell.angle_beta   90.00
_cell.angle_gamma   90.00
#
_symmetry.space_group_name_H-M   'P 1'
#
loop_
_entity.id
_entity.type
_entity.pdbx_description
1 polymer ?
#
loop_
_entity_poly.entity_id
_entity_poly.type
_entity_poly.pdbx_seq_one_letter_code
_entity_poly.pdbx_strand_id
1 'polypeptide(L)'
;MRGGIRAADEIIAFKVPVYGDNSGKSDMIDDTRSEHDLLGNRDIPADAYYGVHTLRAVENFPITGIPISIYPELISALAAIKQAAALSNMELGLLDKVRGDAIIAACEEIRAGRLHDQFVVDVIQGGAGTSTNMNANEVIANRALEILGHGKGDYGHLHPNEQVNMSQSTNDVYPTALKIATYHGVFHLIDAMAVLRKGFERKADEFKDVLKMGRTQLQDAVPMTLGQEFSTYGVMIGEDEERLREAALLICEINMGATAIGTGIASHPDYARLVCLHLVAITGMPLVTAVNLIEATQDCGSFVQLSGVLKRVAVKISKICNDLRLLSSGPRAGLNEINLPAVQAGSSIMPGKVNPVIPEVVNQVAFEVIGNDLTVTFAAEAGQLQLNAFEPIIAHSLFKSVSHMREACLTLEKRCVSGITANRERLRAYVENSIGLVTALNPYIGYANATAVAVEAHATGRSVYDLVLEKGLLPAATLAAILHPDVLTKPQSMLIRE
;
A
#
# COMPACT_ATOMS: atom_id res chain seq x y z
N MET A 1 21.94 -56.33 -24.51
CA MET A 1 20.92 -55.58 -25.25
C MET A 1 20.89 -54.18 -24.69
N ARG A 2 21.36 -53.21 -25.48
CA ARG A 2 21.36 -51.79 -25.12
C ARG A 2 20.07 -51.17 -25.55
N GLY A 3 19.31 -50.56 -24.63
CA GLY A 3 18.11 -49.75 -24.93
C GLY A 3 18.34 -48.35 -24.34
N GLY A 4 18.67 -47.38 -25.19
CA GLY A 4 18.86 -46.01 -24.81
C GLY A 4 17.50 -45.30 -24.66
N ILE A 5 17.37 -44.61 -23.55
CA ILE A 5 16.27 -43.65 -23.31
C ILE A 5 16.73 -42.31 -23.86
N ARG A 6 16.04 -41.83 -24.91
CA ARG A 6 16.14 -40.43 -25.35
C ARG A 6 15.15 -39.62 -24.51
N ALA A 7 15.63 -38.77 -23.68
CA ALA A 7 14.84 -37.70 -23.11
C ALA A 7 14.67 -36.61 -24.17
N ALA A 8 13.43 -36.31 -24.53
CA ALA A 8 13.10 -35.14 -25.33
C ALA A 8 12.83 -33.98 -24.35
N ASP A 9 13.74 -33.02 -24.31
CA ASP A 9 13.53 -31.74 -23.66
C ASP A 9 12.60 -30.89 -24.53
N GLU A 10 11.30 -30.96 -24.27
CA GLU A 10 10.36 -29.93 -24.70
C GLU A 10 10.38 -28.79 -23.65
N ILE A 11 11.23 -27.79 -23.88
CA ILE A 11 11.13 -26.50 -23.22
C ILE A 11 9.88 -25.82 -23.76
N ILE A 12 8.81 -25.79 -22.95
CA ILE A 12 7.66 -24.93 -23.19
C ILE A 12 8.11 -23.50 -22.99
N ALA A 13 8.49 -22.83 -24.08
CA ALA A 13 8.73 -21.41 -24.09
C ALA A 13 7.41 -20.68 -23.92
N PHE A 14 7.12 -20.18 -22.72
CA PHE A 14 6.09 -19.16 -22.51
C PHE A 14 6.50 -17.92 -23.32
N LYS A 15 5.82 -17.69 -24.44
CA LYS A 15 5.89 -16.40 -25.14
C LYS A 15 5.18 -15.36 -24.28
N VAL A 16 5.96 -14.54 -23.58
CA VAL A 16 5.49 -13.27 -23.05
C VAL A 16 5.09 -12.41 -24.26
N PRO A 17 3.90 -11.79 -24.28
CA PRO A 17 3.54 -10.89 -25.38
C PRO A 17 4.51 -9.70 -25.35
N VAL A 18 5.39 -9.63 -26.33
CA VAL A 18 6.13 -8.41 -26.64
C VAL A 18 5.10 -7.46 -27.23
N TYR A 19 4.79 -6.38 -26.54
CA TYR A 19 4.02 -5.28 -27.09
C TYR A 19 4.84 -4.66 -28.22
N GLY A 20 4.38 -4.86 -29.45
CA GLY A 20 4.94 -4.25 -30.64
C GLY A 20 5.39 -5.21 -31.73
N ASP A 21 4.48 -6.08 -32.23
CA ASP A 21 4.60 -6.59 -33.60
C ASP A 21 3.44 -6.01 -34.43
N ASN A 22 3.65 -4.80 -34.93
CA ASN A 22 2.85 -4.20 -35.99
C ASN A 22 3.50 -4.57 -37.33
N SER A 23 3.22 -5.79 -37.83
CA SER A 23 3.48 -6.17 -39.20
C SER A 23 2.48 -5.48 -40.16
N GLY A 24 2.60 -4.18 -40.27
CA GLY A 24 1.86 -3.32 -41.17
C GLY A 24 2.69 -2.06 -41.40
N LYS A 25 3.95 -2.19 -41.82
CA LYS A 25 4.82 -1.06 -42.12
C LYS A 25 4.51 -0.50 -43.50
N SER A 26 3.96 0.71 -43.51
CA SER A 26 4.36 1.73 -44.50
C SER A 26 5.79 2.16 -44.15
N ASP A 27 6.63 2.36 -45.14
CA ASP A 27 8.01 2.91 -45.02
C ASP A 27 8.00 4.32 -44.41
N MET A 28 7.86 4.42 -43.09
CA MET A 28 8.29 5.60 -42.34
C MET A 28 9.75 5.35 -41.97
N ILE A 29 10.64 6.13 -42.48
CA ILE A 29 12.02 6.29 -42.00
C ILE A 29 11.86 6.66 -40.54
N ASP A 30 12.18 5.75 -39.59
CA ASP A 30 12.25 6.08 -38.19
C ASP A 30 13.32 7.16 -38.04
N ASP A 31 12.89 8.41 -37.82
CA ASP A 31 13.80 9.54 -37.62
C ASP A 31 14.51 9.31 -36.28
N THR A 32 15.82 9.10 -36.34
CA THR A 32 16.66 8.81 -35.18
C THR A 32 17.72 9.87 -35.01
N ARG A 33 18.14 10.12 -33.78
CA ARG A 33 19.35 10.87 -33.46
C ARG A 33 20.40 9.94 -32.87
N SER A 34 21.66 10.12 -33.22
CA SER A 34 22.77 9.35 -32.68
C SER A 34 23.29 10.00 -31.40
N GLU A 35 23.33 9.26 -30.31
CA GLU A 35 23.96 9.65 -29.06
C GLU A 35 25.12 8.73 -28.73
N HIS A 36 26.04 9.19 -27.88
CA HIS A 36 27.28 8.51 -27.55
C HIS A 36 27.51 8.47 -26.04
N ASP A 37 28.01 7.32 -25.56
CA ASP A 37 28.57 7.16 -24.23
C ASP A 37 29.91 6.38 -24.27
N LEU A 38 30.47 6.00 -23.12
CA LEU A 38 31.74 5.26 -23.03
C LEU A 38 31.72 3.91 -23.76
N LEU A 39 30.54 3.35 -24.03
CA LEU A 39 30.36 2.06 -24.70
C LEU A 39 30.12 2.21 -26.22
N GLY A 40 30.08 3.46 -26.74
CA GLY A 40 29.92 3.77 -28.16
C GLY A 40 28.53 4.32 -28.48
N ASN A 41 28.30 4.52 -29.79
CA ASN A 41 27.10 5.18 -30.32
C ASN A 41 25.87 4.26 -30.25
N ARG A 42 24.69 4.87 -30.07
CA ARG A 42 23.36 4.31 -30.23
C ARG A 42 22.45 5.29 -30.94
N ASP A 43 21.51 4.74 -31.70
CA ASP A 43 20.46 5.49 -32.36
C ASP A 43 19.22 5.50 -31.47
N ILE A 44 18.76 6.71 -31.13
CA ILE A 44 17.62 6.97 -30.27
C ILE A 44 16.48 7.51 -31.12
N PRO A 45 15.20 7.15 -30.94
CA PRO A 45 14.09 7.81 -31.63
C PRO A 45 14.17 9.32 -31.46
N ALA A 46 14.07 10.08 -32.57
CA ALA A 46 14.30 11.54 -32.56
C ALA A 46 13.31 12.30 -31.66
N ASP A 47 12.09 11.76 -31.48
CA ASP A 47 11.03 12.31 -30.63
C ASP A 47 11.20 11.99 -29.15
N ALA A 48 11.95 10.93 -28.79
CA ALA A 48 12.16 10.54 -27.39
C ALA A 48 12.94 11.59 -26.59
N TYR A 49 12.56 11.79 -25.34
CA TYR A 49 13.30 12.67 -24.40
C TYR A 49 14.35 11.90 -23.59
N TYR A 50 14.27 10.57 -23.51
CA TYR A 50 15.36 9.78 -22.94
C TYR A 50 16.54 9.66 -23.94
N GLY A 51 17.70 9.25 -23.44
CA GLY A 51 18.91 9.16 -24.22
C GLY A 51 19.57 7.78 -24.17
N VAL A 52 20.88 7.74 -24.45
CA VAL A 52 21.65 6.51 -24.65
C VAL A 52 21.71 5.63 -23.40
N HIS A 53 21.84 6.21 -22.20
CA HIS A 53 21.88 5.41 -20.96
C HIS A 53 20.55 4.71 -20.69
N THR A 54 19.45 5.42 -20.91
CA THR A 54 18.10 4.85 -20.77
C THR A 54 17.86 3.76 -21.79
N LEU A 55 18.22 3.95 -23.05
CA LEU A 55 18.08 2.92 -24.08
C LEU A 55 18.81 1.63 -23.70
N ARG A 56 20.08 1.75 -23.24
CA ARG A 56 20.82 0.56 -22.75
C ARG A 56 20.16 -0.11 -21.55
N ALA A 57 19.58 0.66 -20.64
CA ALA A 57 18.86 0.11 -19.50
C ALA A 57 17.61 -0.69 -19.94
N VAL A 58 16.85 -0.19 -20.91
CA VAL A 58 15.70 -0.91 -21.48
C VAL A 58 16.15 -2.20 -22.18
N GLU A 59 17.26 -2.15 -22.91
CA GLU A 59 17.85 -3.34 -23.56
C GLU A 59 18.34 -4.38 -22.52
N ASN A 60 18.95 -3.92 -21.41
CA ASN A 60 19.58 -4.80 -20.41
C ASN A 60 18.58 -5.42 -19.44
N PHE A 61 17.48 -4.77 -19.11
CA PHE A 61 16.56 -5.18 -18.05
C PHE A 61 15.12 -5.37 -18.53
N PRO A 62 14.83 -6.22 -19.53
CA PRO A 62 13.47 -6.56 -19.93
C PRO A 62 12.89 -7.62 -18.97
N ILE A 63 12.73 -7.26 -17.68
CA ILE A 63 12.41 -8.23 -16.62
C ILE A 63 10.91 -8.35 -16.42
N THR A 64 10.23 -7.23 -16.14
CA THR A 64 8.78 -7.23 -15.88
C THR A 64 7.97 -6.71 -17.04
N GLY A 65 8.57 -5.90 -17.92
CA GLY A 65 7.87 -5.11 -18.94
C GLY A 65 7.06 -3.95 -18.34
N ILE A 66 7.23 -3.65 -17.06
CA ILE A 66 6.53 -2.56 -16.37
C ILE A 66 7.51 -1.39 -16.23
N PRO A 67 7.25 -0.24 -16.88
CA PRO A 67 8.10 0.92 -16.76
C PRO A 67 7.87 1.65 -15.44
N ILE A 68 8.88 2.39 -14.95
CA ILE A 68 8.75 3.22 -13.74
C ILE A 68 7.71 4.34 -13.87
N SER A 69 7.25 4.64 -15.07
CA SER A 69 6.17 5.61 -15.34
C SER A 69 4.85 5.27 -14.65
N ILE A 70 4.64 4.01 -14.23
CA ILE A 70 3.48 3.63 -13.41
C ILE A 70 3.48 4.27 -12.01
N TYR A 71 4.61 4.84 -11.58
CA TYR A 71 4.78 5.48 -10.27
C TYR A 71 4.99 7.00 -10.43
N PRO A 72 3.93 7.79 -10.66
CA PRO A 72 4.03 9.23 -10.90
C PRO A 72 4.68 9.99 -9.72
N GLU A 73 4.49 9.51 -8.50
CA GLU A 73 5.12 10.08 -7.30
C GLU A 73 6.65 9.94 -7.34
N LEU A 74 7.20 8.83 -7.87
CA LEU A 74 8.64 8.63 -8.04
C LEU A 74 9.21 9.62 -9.07
N ILE A 75 8.51 9.79 -10.19
CA ILE A 75 8.94 10.71 -11.25
C ILE A 75 8.91 12.16 -10.73
N SER A 76 7.86 12.55 -10.05
CA SER A 76 7.74 13.86 -9.40
C SER A 76 8.82 14.09 -8.36
N ALA A 77 9.17 13.07 -7.56
CA ALA A 77 10.25 13.14 -6.58
C ALA A 77 11.61 13.31 -7.23
N LEU A 78 11.92 12.57 -8.30
CA LEU A 78 13.15 12.74 -9.08
C LEU A 78 13.27 14.17 -9.63
N ALA A 79 12.19 14.69 -10.23
CA ALA A 79 12.16 16.06 -10.74
C ALA A 79 12.33 17.11 -9.62
N ALA A 80 11.72 16.89 -8.45
CA ALA A 80 11.89 17.77 -7.29
C ALA A 80 13.36 17.81 -6.81
N ILE A 81 14.04 16.67 -6.79
CA ILE A 81 15.45 16.58 -6.42
C ILE A 81 16.32 17.35 -7.44
N LYS A 82 16.09 17.14 -8.74
CA LYS A 82 16.86 17.83 -9.78
C LYS A 82 16.60 19.34 -9.76
N GLN A 83 15.38 19.78 -9.49
CA GLN A 83 15.03 21.18 -9.26
C GLN A 83 15.78 21.76 -8.06
N ALA A 84 15.77 21.10 -6.91
CA ALA A 84 16.47 21.50 -5.71
C ALA A 84 17.99 21.56 -5.91
N ALA A 85 18.55 20.58 -6.62
CA ALA A 85 19.97 20.54 -6.97
C ALA A 85 20.38 21.70 -7.89
N ALA A 86 19.57 22.02 -8.89
CA ALA A 86 19.82 23.16 -9.77
C ALA A 86 19.81 24.49 -9.00
N LEU A 87 18.80 24.71 -8.14
CA LEU A 87 18.73 25.88 -7.26
C LEU A 87 19.96 26.00 -6.36
N SER A 88 20.37 24.89 -5.73
CA SER A 88 21.53 24.87 -4.85
C SER A 88 22.84 25.16 -5.59
N ASN A 89 23.05 24.56 -6.77
CA ASN A 89 24.25 24.79 -7.56
C ASN A 89 24.29 26.21 -8.16
N MET A 90 23.15 26.82 -8.45
CA MET A 90 23.09 28.24 -8.84
C MET A 90 23.44 29.16 -7.65
N GLU A 91 22.91 28.90 -6.46
CA GLU A 91 23.20 29.67 -5.26
C GLU A 91 24.70 29.60 -4.88
N LEU A 92 25.33 28.44 -5.12
CA LEU A 92 26.76 28.21 -4.91
C LEU A 92 27.64 28.76 -6.03
N GLY A 93 27.06 29.30 -7.12
CA GLY A 93 27.80 29.81 -8.27
C GLY A 93 28.44 28.71 -9.15
N LEU A 94 28.02 27.46 -9.01
CA LEU A 94 28.53 26.30 -9.78
C LEU A 94 27.79 26.09 -11.08
N LEU A 95 26.52 26.48 -11.16
CA LEU A 95 25.67 26.41 -12.34
C LEU A 95 25.24 27.81 -12.75
N ASP A 96 25.40 28.14 -14.02
CA ASP A 96 24.97 29.42 -14.53
C ASP A 96 23.44 29.55 -14.57
N LYS A 97 22.97 30.80 -14.50
CA LYS A 97 21.54 31.08 -14.39
C LYS A 97 20.73 30.60 -15.61
N VAL A 98 21.26 30.67 -16.82
CA VAL A 98 20.51 30.31 -18.03
C VAL A 98 20.20 28.84 -18.08
N ARG A 99 21.21 27.99 -17.85
CA ARG A 99 21.04 26.54 -17.77
C ARG A 99 20.21 26.13 -16.56
N GLY A 100 20.46 26.76 -15.42
CA GLY A 100 19.72 26.49 -14.18
C GLY A 100 18.23 26.77 -14.33
N ASP A 101 17.83 27.91 -14.86
CA ASP A 101 16.42 28.26 -15.09
C ASP A 101 15.75 27.27 -16.08
N ALA A 102 16.44 26.81 -17.11
CA ALA A 102 15.92 25.84 -18.06
C ALA A 102 15.70 24.45 -17.42
N ILE A 103 16.65 24.00 -16.56
CA ILE A 103 16.52 22.76 -15.79
C ILE A 103 15.32 22.86 -14.84
N ILE A 104 15.17 23.96 -14.11
CA ILE A 104 14.07 24.20 -13.17
C ILE A 104 12.73 24.16 -13.92
N ALA A 105 12.61 24.86 -15.06
CA ALA A 105 11.38 24.86 -15.86
C ALA A 105 11.03 23.45 -16.37
N ALA A 106 11.99 22.66 -16.84
CA ALA A 106 11.78 21.28 -17.24
C ALA A 106 11.30 20.41 -16.06
N CYS A 107 11.89 20.57 -14.87
CA CYS A 107 11.48 19.85 -13.66
C CYS A 107 10.06 20.23 -13.24
N GLU A 108 9.66 21.49 -13.33
CA GLU A 108 8.30 21.94 -13.00
C GLU A 108 7.26 21.34 -13.95
N GLU A 109 7.55 21.25 -15.23
CA GLU A 109 6.69 20.56 -16.21
C GLU A 109 6.51 19.08 -15.86
N ILE A 110 7.60 18.37 -15.50
CA ILE A 110 7.54 16.96 -15.11
C ILE A 110 6.75 16.79 -13.81
N ARG A 111 6.96 17.64 -12.82
CA ARG A 111 6.17 17.63 -11.57
C ARG A 111 4.69 17.92 -11.80
N ALA A 112 4.36 18.65 -12.84
CA ALA A 112 2.98 18.87 -13.27
C ALA A 112 2.39 17.72 -14.10
N GLY A 113 3.10 16.58 -14.23
CA GLY A 113 2.63 15.37 -14.91
C GLY A 113 2.99 15.28 -16.38
N ARG A 114 3.81 16.18 -16.92
CA ARG A 114 4.26 16.10 -18.32
C ARG A 114 5.45 15.13 -18.45
N LEU A 115 5.57 14.50 -19.60
CA LEU A 115 6.69 13.62 -19.98
C LEU A 115 6.86 12.37 -19.10
N HIS A 116 5.86 11.98 -18.32
CA HIS A 116 5.93 10.77 -17.51
C HIS A 116 6.08 9.49 -18.34
N ASP A 117 5.52 9.47 -19.54
CA ASP A 117 5.65 8.41 -20.55
C ASP A 117 7.09 8.21 -21.06
N GLN A 118 7.98 9.18 -20.82
CA GLN A 118 9.40 9.12 -21.19
C GLN A 118 10.27 8.41 -20.13
N PHE A 119 9.69 8.01 -19.00
CA PHE A 119 10.35 7.25 -17.94
C PHE A 119 10.12 5.75 -18.16
N VAL A 120 10.92 5.17 -19.05
CA VAL A 120 10.65 3.88 -19.70
C VAL A 120 11.43 2.69 -19.12
N VAL A 121 12.37 2.91 -18.17
CA VAL A 121 13.15 1.83 -17.58
C VAL A 121 12.28 0.91 -16.73
N ASP A 122 12.60 -0.39 -16.71
CA ASP A 122 11.86 -1.39 -15.94
C ASP A 122 11.93 -1.13 -14.43
N VAL A 123 10.87 -1.45 -13.70
CA VAL A 123 10.82 -1.32 -12.22
C VAL A 123 11.81 -2.22 -11.50
N ILE A 124 12.26 -3.34 -12.13
CA ILE A 124 13.33 -4.22 -11.62
C ILE A 124 14.57 -4.02 -12.49
N GLN A 125 15.61 -3.43 -11.91
CA GLN A 125 16.82 -3.04 -12.59
C GLN A 125 18.05 -3.22 -11.70
N GLY A 126 19.19 -3.60 -12.28
CA GLY A 126 20.49 -3.59 -11.59
C GLY A 126 21.11 -2.21 -11.52
N GLY A 127 22.13 -2.02 -10.67
CA GLY A 127 22.89 -0.77 -10.58
C GLY A 127 22.34 0.24 -9.58
N ALA A 128 21.65 -0.21 -8.53
CA ALA A 128 21.19 0.64 -7.41
C ALA A 128 20.35 1.86 -7.83
N GLY A 129 19.56 1.74 -8.90
CA GLY A 129 18.72 2.83 -9.40
C GLY A 129 19.40 3.77 -10.41
N THR A 130 20.62 3.45 -10.88
CA THR A 130 21.32 4.29 -11.87
C THR A 130 20.53 4.46 -13.16
N SER A 131 19.86 3.42 -13.65
CA SER A 131 19.02 3.52 -14.83
C SER A 131 17.88 4.54 -14.65
N THR A 132 17.24 4.55 -13.51
CA THR A 132 16.18 5.51 -13.15
C THR A 132 16.72 6.93 -13.04
N ASN A 133 17.85 7.14 -12.35
CA ASN A 133 18.48 8.45 -12.21
C ASN A 133 18.91 9.00 -13.58
N MET A 134 19.50 8.16 -14.42
CA MET A 134 19.91 8.58 -15.78
C MET A 134 18.72 8.85 -16.67
N ASN A 135 17.65 8.08 -16.59
CA ASN A 135 16.41 8.37 -17.32
C ASN A 135 15.88 9.78 -16.96
N ALA A 136 15.86 10.12 -15.67
CA ALA A 136 15.47 11.47 -15.23
C ALA A 136 16.45 12.54 -15.76
N ASN A 137 17.77 12.32 -15.67
CA ASN A 137 18.77 13.27 -16.15
C ASN A 137 18.62 13.55 -17.65
N GLU A 138 18.43 12.51 -18.45
CA GLU A 138 18.31 12.62 -19.91
C GLU A 138 17.01 13.32 -20.33
N VAL A 139 15.87 12.94 -19.72
CA VAL A 139 14.58 13.58 -20.01
C VAL A 139 14.61 15.06 -19.65
N ILE A 140 15.15 15.41 -18.48
CA ILE A 140 15.26 16.80 -18.03
C ILE A 140 16.23 17.58 -18.93
N ALA A 141 17.39 16.99 -19.28
CA ALA A 141 18.36 17.65 -20.15
C ALA A 141 17.77 17.95 -21.54
N ASN A 142 17.12 16.97 -22.16
CA ASN A 142 16.53 17.15 -23.48
C ASN A 142 15.37 18.17 -23.47
N ARG A 143 14.56 18.19 -22.40
CA ARG A 143 13.53 19.22 -22.26
C ARG A 143 14.11 20.60 -22.02
N ALA A 144 15.15 20.73 -21.20
CA ALA A 144 15.86 21.99 -20.96
C ALA A 144 16.54 22.50 -22.23
N LEU A 145 17.13 21.63 -23.06
CA LEU A 145 17.67 21.99 -24.36
C LEU A 145 16.61 22.62 -25.28
N GLU A 146 15.43 22.01 -25.36
CA GLU A 146 14.33 22.60 -26.15
C GLU A 146 13.89 23.97 -25.60
N ILE A 147 13.83 24.17 -24.30
CA ILE A 147 13.51 25.43 -23.64
C ILE A 147 14.56 26.52 -24.05
N LEU A 148 15.82 26.10 -24.19
CA LEU A 148 16.92 26.95 -24.64
C LEU A 148 16.97 27.17 -26.15
N GLY A 149 16.10 26.52 -26.94
CA GLY A 149 16.05 26.61 -28.40
C GLY A 149 17.04 25.69 -29.12
N HIS A 150 17.54 24.65 -28.45
CA HIS A 150 18.45 23.65 -29.03
C HIS A 150 17.72 22.33 -29.31
N GLY A 151 18.32 21.46 -30.13
CA GLY A 151 17.82 20.13 -30.42
C GLY A 151 18.07 19.16 -29.25
N LYS A 152 17.23 18.12 -29.16
CA LYS A 152 17.49 16.99 -28.24
C LYS A 152 18.82 16.32 -28.62
N GLY A 153 19.62 15.97 -27.62
CA GLY A 153 20.96 15.40 -27.80
C GLY A 153 22.09 16.44 -27.99
N ASP A 154 21.79 17.74 -28.06
CA ASP A 154 22.79 18.80 -28.15
C ASP A 154 23.52 19.04 -26.82
N TYR A 155 24.06 17.96 -26.26
CA TYR A 155 24.66 17.93 -24.92
C TYR A 155 25.90 18.83 -24.76
N GLY A 156 26.44 19.39 -25.83
CA GLY A 156 27.45 20.47 -25.76
C GLY A 156 26.93 21.76 -25.11
N HIS A 157 25.62 21.99 -25.11
CA HIS A 157 24.97 23.15 -24.50
C HIS A 157 24.46 22.87 -23.07
N LEU A 158 23.87 21.68 -22.86
CA LEU A 158 23.40 21.22 -21.53
C LEU A 158 23.49 19.71 -21.48
N HIS A 159 24.37 19.18 -20.60
CA HIS A 159 24.66 17.76 -20.51
C HIS A 159 23.96 17.09 -19.30
N PRO A 160 23.37 15.88 -19.43
CA PRO A 160 22.69 15.18 -18.35
C PRO A 160 23.56 14.99 -17.10
N ASN A 161 24.84 14.62 -17.26
CA ASN A 161 25.73 14.34 -16.13
C ASN A 161 26.40 15.61 -15.58
N GLU A 162 26.77 16.56 -16.42
CA GLU A 162 27.55 17.72 -15.99
C GLU A 162 26.69 18.82 -15.35
N GLN A 163 25.48 19.06 -15.88
CA GLN A 163 24.61 20.12 -15.39
C GLN A 163 23.44 19.58 -14.60
N VAL A 164 22.66 18.61 -15.14
CA VAL A 164 21.46 18.10 -14.44
C VAL A 164 21.84 17.28 -13.21
N ASN A 165 22.90 16.47 -13.29
CA ASN A 165 23.38 15.63 -12.18
C ASN A 165 24.53 16.28 -11.37
N MET A 166 24.80 17.58 -11.56
CA MET A 166 25.87 18.29 -10.85
C MET A 166 25.76 18.16 -9.34
N SER A 167 26.88 17.88 -8.67
CA SER A 167 26.99 17.67 -7.21
C SER A 167 26.21 16.46 -6.65
N GLN A 168 25.79 15.51 -7.50
CA GLN A 168 24.96 14.38 -7.15
C GLN A 168 25.60 13.04 -7.55
N SER A 169 25.14 11.98 -6.91
CA SER A 169 25.30 10.59 -7.34
C SER A 169 23.92 9.93 -7.39
N THR A 170 23.77 8.83 -8.14
CA THR A 170 22.59 7.97 -7.99
C THR A 170 22.40 7.55 -6.54
N ASN A 171 23.48 7.34 -5.80
CA ASN A 171 23.49 6.80 -4.45
C ASN A 171 22.87 7.75 -3.39
N ASP A 172 22.73 9.03 -3.69
CA ASP A 172 21.99 9.98 -2.86
C ASP A 172 20.65 10.41 -3.48
N VAL A 173 20.58 10.48 -4.79
CA VAL A 173 19.35 10.84 -5.53
C VAL A 173 18.27 9.78 -5.40
N TYR A 174 18.61 8.50 -5.69
CA TYR A 174 17.61 7.44 -5.77
C TYR A 174 16.94 7.14 -4.43
N PRO A 175 17.67 6.89 -3.32
CA PRO A 175 17.04 6.69 -2.01
C PRO A 175 16.24 7.90 -1.54
N THR A 176 16.69 9.12 -1.84
CA THR A 176 15.91 10.34 -1.52
C THR A 176 14.61 10.40 -2.32
N ALA A 177 14.63 10.07 -3.63
CA ALA A 177 13.43 9.99 -4.44
C ALA A 177 12.46 8.92 -3.95
N LEU A 178 12.97 7.76 -3.56
CA LEU A 178 12.19 6.67 -2.96
C LEU A 178 11.51 7.13 -1.65
N LYS A 179 12.24 7.82 -0.78
CA LYS A 179 11.69 8.35 0.48
C LYS A 179 10.59 9.38 0.23
N ILE A 180 10.81 10.36 -0.66
CA ILE A 180 9.80 11.38 -1.00
C ILE A 180 8.55 10.75 -1.60
N ALA A 181 8.70 9.87 -2.59
CA ALA A 181 7.56 9.21 -3.24
C ALA A 181 6.77 8.33 -2.26
N THR A 182 7.47 7.57 -1.42
CA THR A 182 6.85 6.72 -0.42
C THR A 182 6.08 7.53 0.62
N TYR A 183 6.62 8.66 1.07
CA TYR A 183 5.96 9.55 2.02
C TYR A 183 4.60 10.01 1.48
N HIS A 184 4.55 10.55 0.27
CA HIS A 184 3.29 10.99 -0.34
C HIS A 184 2.30 9.82 -0.52
N GLY A 185 2.79 8.68 -1.00
CA GLY A 185 1.96 7.48 -1.15
C GLY A 185 1.36 7.01 0.18
N VAL A 186 2.12 7.02 1.28
CA VAL A 186 1.63 6.66 2.62
C VAL A 186 0.53 7.60 3.09
N PHE A 187 0.65 8.92 2.86
CA PHE A 187 -0.42 9.85 3.23
C PHE A 187 -1.69 9.64 2.39
N HIS A 188 -1.57 9.34 1.10
CA HIS A 188 -2.73 8.94 0.28
C HIS A 188 -3.38 7.65 0.78
N LEU A 189 -2.60 6.68 1.29
CA LEU A 189 -3.13 5.47 1.93
C LEU A 189 -3.86 5.81 3.24
N ILE A 190 -3.29 6.67 4.09
CA ILE A 190 -3.91 7.11 5.34
C ILE A 190 -5.28 7.76 5.07
N ASP A 191 -5.37 8.60 4.05
CA ASP A 191 -6.64 9.23 3.65
C ASP A 191 -7.68 8.18 3.23
N ALA A 192 -7.28 7.17 2.47
CA ALA A 192 -8.14 6.07 2.07
C ALA A 192 -8.58 5.20 3.27
N MET A 193 -7.67 4.95 4.20
CA MET A 193 -7.97 4.25 5.46
C MET A 193 -8.97 5.05 6.31
N ALA A 194 -8.82 6.37 6.38
CA ALA A 194 -9.78 7.24 7.09
C ALA A 194 -11.19 7.19 6.46
N VAL A 195 -11.29 7.07 5.14
CA VAL A 195 -12.59 6.85 4.45
C VAL A 195 -13.20 5.51 4.88
N LEU A 196 -12.42 4.42 4.88
CA LEU A 196 -12.86 3.10 5.31
C LEU A 196 -13.25 3.08 6.80
N ARG A 197 -12.44 3.68 7.68
CA ARG A 197 -12.73 3.81 9.11
C ARG A 197 -14.05 4.48 9.36
N LYS A 198 -14.31 5.63 8.72
CA LYS A 198 -15.60 6.34 8.81
C LYS A 198 -16.75 5.48 8.30
N GLY A 199 -16.54 4.60 7.32
CA GLY A 199 -17.51 3.62 6.86
C GLY A 199 -17.94 2.67 7.97
N PHE A 200 -16.97 2.10 8.69
CA PHE A 200 -17.24 1.21 9.83
C PHE A 200 -17.87 1.95 11.02
N GLU A 201 -17.44 3.17 11.32
CA GLU A 201 -18.04 4.02 12.36
C GLU A 201 -19.53 4.30 12.08
N ARG A 202 -19.90 4.63 10.83
CA ARG A 202 -21.31 4.79 10.44
C ARG A 202 -22.12 3.50 10.63
N LYS A 203 -21.55 2.35 10.25
CA LYS A 203 -22.20 1.05 10.45
C LYS A 203 -22.29 0.66 11.93
N ALA A 204 -21.31 1.02 12.73
CA ALA A 204 -21.35 0.83 14.19
C ALA A 204 -22.53 1.61 14.82
N ASP A 205 -22.76 2.85 14.39
CA ASP A 205 -23.91 3.63 14.87
C ASP A 205 -25.25 3.07 14.33
N GLU A 206 -25.32 2.65 13.05
CA GLU A 206 -26.50 2.02 12.45
C GLU A 206 -26.93 0.73 13.16
N PHE A 207 -25.96 -0.05 13.66
CA PHE A 207 -26.19 -1.34 14.26
C PHE A 207 -26.07 -1.35 15.80
N LYS A 208 -26.03 -0.19 16.44
CA LYS A 208 -25.82 -0.06 17.90
C LYS A 208 -26.84 -0.77 18.76
N ASP A 209 -28.06 -0.94 18.24
CA ASP A 209 -29.20 -1.61 18.91
C ASP A 209 -29.43 -3.06 18.43
N VAL A 210 -28.61 -3.56 17.51
CA VAL A 210 -28.75 -4.91 16.95
C VAL A 210 -28.02 -5.90 17.83
N LEU A 211 -28.76 -6.63 18.68
CA LEU A 211 -28.19 -7.71 19.49
C LEU A 211 -27.72 -8.86 18.62
N LYS A 212 -26.60 -9.43 19.00
CA LYS A 212 -26.03 -10.66 18.45
C LYS A 212 -25.37 -11.50 19.54
N MET A 213 -25.11 -12.78 19.21
CA MET A 213 -24.25 -13.61 20.03
C MET A 213 -22.78 -13.36 19.66
N GLY A 214 -21.99 -12.91 20.63
CA GLY A 214 -20.53 -12.85 20.50
C GLY A 214 -19.94 -14.26 20.50
N ARG A 215 -18.81 -14.45 19.79
CA ARG A 215 -18.12 -15.74 19.70
C ARG A 215 -16.67 -15.62 20.10
N THR A 216 -16.18 -16.61 20.84
CA THR A 216 -14.76 -16.85 21.08
C THR A 216 -14.42 -18.24 20.58
N GLN A 217 -13.32 -18.39 19.81
CA GLN A 217 -12.95 -19.67 19.18
C GLN A 217 -14.09 -20.26 18.30
N LEU A 218 -14.90 -19.40 17.70
CA LEU A 218 -16.11 -19.71 16.91
C LEU A 218 -17.25 -20.38 17.73
N GLN A 219 -17.12 -20.47 19.05
CA GLN A 219 -18.18 -20.96 19.93
C GLN A 219 -18.97 -19.80 20.54
N ASP A 220 -20.25 -20.02 20.84
CA ASP A 220 -21.10 -19.06 21.53
C ASP A 220 -20.46 -18.60 22.84
N ALA A 221 -20.40 -17.28 23.04
CA ALA A 221 -19.89 -16.68 24.27
C ALA A 221 -21.01 -15.93 25.01
N VAL A 222 -21.05 -14.62 24.84
CA VAL A 222 -22.03 -13.76 25.51
C VAL A 222 -22.66 -12.77 24.51
N PRO A 223 -23.85 -12.24 24.79
CA PRO A 223 -24.46 -11.23 23.95
C PRO A 223 -23.61 -9.96 23.83
N MET A 224 -23.65 -9.37 22.65
CA MET A 224 -23.09 -8.06 22.32
C MET A 224 -23.98 -7.40 21.26
N THR A 225 -23.67 -6.17 20.85
CA THR A 225 -24.32 -5.60 19.66
C THR A 225 -23.44 -5.74 18.43
N LEU A 226 -24.05 -5.82 17.25
CA LEU A 226 -23.36 -5.78 15.97
C LEU A 226 -22.63 -4.42 15.80
N GLY A 227 -23.19 -3.35 16.36
CA GLY A 227 -22.54 -2.04 16.40
C GLY A 227 -21.23 -2.05 17.19
N GLN A 228 -21.17 -2.76 18.32
CA GLN A 228 -19.93 -2.94 19.08
C GLN A 228 -18.88 -3.70 18.25
N GLU A 229 -19.25 -4.74 17.52
CA GLU A 229 -18.34 -5.48 16.63
C GLU A 229 -17.77 -4.57 15.52
N PHE A 230 -18.63 -3.83 14.82
CA PHE A 230 -18.19 -2.92 13.76
C PHE A 230 -17.35 -1.75 14.29
N SER A 231 -17.59 -1.28 15.52
CA SER A 231 -16.77 -0.24 16.14
C SER A 231 -15.31 -0.66 16.33
N THR A 232 -15.08 -1.96 16.61
CA THR A 232 -13.70 -2.47 16.76
C THR A 232 -12.90 -2.37 15.47
N TYR A 233 -13.55 -2.53 14.32
CA TYR A 233 -12.91 -2.38 13.01
C TYR A 233 -12.47 -0.93 12.76
N GLY A 234 -13.30 0.04 13.14
CA GLY A 234 -12.94 1.45 13.10
C GLY A 234 -11.72 1.77 13.99
N VAL A 235 -11.72 1.28 15.23
CA VAL A 235 -10.59 1.47 16.15
C VAL A 235 -9.30 0.86 15.60
N MET A 236 -9.35 -0.38 15.10
CA MET A 236 -8.19 -1.08 14.53
C MET A 236 -7.55 -0.29 13.37
N ILE A 237 -8.37 0.31 12.49
CA ILE A 237 -7.90 1.10 11.35
C ILE A 237 -7.29 2.42 11.85
N GLY A 238 -7.96 3.12 12.79
CA GLY A 238 -7.47 4.38 13.34
C GLY A 238 -6.11 4.25 14.02
N GLU A 239 -5.88 3.18 14.79
CA GLU A 239 -4.58 2.89 15.37
C GLU A 239 -3.48 2.73 14.30
N ASP A 240 -3.82 2.11 13.16
CA ASP A 240 -2.85 1.87 12.09
C ASP A 240 -2.59 3.12 11.24
N GLU A 241 -3.56 4.04 11.12
CA GLU A 241 -3.32 5.37 10.57
C GLU A 241 -2.22 6.10 11.36
N GLU A 242 -2.24 6.02 12.71
CA GLU A 242 -1.20 6.63 13.55
C GLU A 242 0.16 5.94 13.37
N ARG A 243 0.20 4.62 13.33
CA ARG A 243 1.46 3.87 13.11
C ARG A 243 2.09 4.20 11.75
N LEU A 244 1.28 4.41 10.72
CA LEU A 244 1.78 4.84 9.40
C LEU A 244 2.34 6.26 9.45
N ARG A 245 1.69 7.20 10.17
CA ARG A 245 2.22 8.56 10.36
C ARG A 245 3.57 8.55 11.06
N GLU A 246 3.71 7.77 12.12
CA GLU A 246 4.98 7.60 12.85
C GLU A 246 6.07 7.02 11.93
N ALA A 247 5.76 5.98 11.18
CA ALA A 247 6.71 5.37 10.26
C ALA A 247 7.11 6.31 9.11
N ALA A 248 6.18 7.14 8.62
CA ALA A 248 6.45 8.13 7.59
C ALA A 248 7.46 9.20 8.04
N LEU A 249 7.54 9.52 9.33
CA LEU A 249 8.53 10.46 9.81
C LEU A 249 9.97 9.91 9.75
N LEU A 250 10.15 8.59 9.88
CA LEU A 250 11.47 7.96 9.81
C LEU A 250 12.09 8.04 8.42
N ILE A 251 11.27 8.10 7.36
CA ILE A 251 11.76 8.23 5.99
C ILE A 251 12.02 9.70 5.58
N CYS A 252 11.83 10.66 6.47
CA CYS A 252 12.14 12.06 6.19
C CYS A 252 13.63 12.41 6.36
N GLU A 253 14.44 11.53 6.95
CA GLU A 253 15.89 11.67 6.97
C GLU A 253 16.48 11.25 5.62
N ILE A 254 17.21 12.17 4.93
CA ILE A 254 17.74 11.97 3.58
C ILE A 254 19.26 12.07 3.55
N ASN A 255 19.87 11.42 2.55
CA ASN A 255 21.30 11.44 2.34
C ASN A 255 21.75 12.33 1.17
N MET A 256 20.92 13.29 0.69
CA MET A 256 21.33 14.21 -0.36
C MET A 256 22.59 15.00 0.00
N GLY A 257 23.56 15.02 -0.91
CA GLY A 257 24.90 15.55 -0.70
C GLY A 257 25.92 14.51 -0.22
N ALA A 258 25.50 13.26 0.03
CA ALA A 258 26.39 12.13 0.30
C ALA A 258 27.31 11.82 -0.88
N THR A 259 26.85 12.08 -2.07
CA THR A 259 27.47 11.67 -3.33
C THR A 259 27.71 10.15 -3.39
N ALA A 260 28.93 9.68 -3.66
CA ALA A 260 29.20 8.28 -3.94
C ALA A 260 28.98 7.32 -2.75
N ILE A 261 29.48 7.69 -1.55
CA ILE A 261 29.50 6.83 -0.36
C ILE A 261 29.25 7.58 0.95
N GLY A 262 28.80 8.83 0.89
CA GLY A 262 28.54 9.62 2.10
C GLY A 262 29.63 10.61 2.50
N THR A 263 30.73 10.68 1.75
CA THR A 263 31.85 11.61 2.05
C THR A 263 31.68 12.99 1.44
N GLY A 264 30.66 13.19 0.58
CA GLY A 264 30.43 14.45 -0.13
C GLY A 264 31.50 14.78 -1.18
N ILE A 265 32.25 13.79 -1.67
CA ILE A 265 33.30 14.01 -2.67
C ILE A 265 32.72 14.66 -3.94
N ALA A 266 33.43 15.60 -4.50
CA ALA A 266 33.04 16.37 -5.70
C ALA A 266 31.78 17.24 -5.51
N SER A 267 31.37 17.57 -4.28
CA SER A 267 30.34 18.57 -3.98
C SER A 267 30.88 19.71 -3.11
N HIS A 268 30.18 20.85 -3.12
CA HIS A 268 30.51 21.98 -2.24
C HIS A 268 30.14 21.65 -0.79
N PRO A 269 30.90 22.09 0.24
CA PRO A 269 30.58 21.83 1.65
C PRO A 269 29.17 22.21 2.08
N ASP A 270 28.60 23.30 1.54
CA ASP A 270 27.25 23.76 1.83
C ASP A 270 26.15 23.05 1.02
N TYR A 271 26.50 22.21 0.05
CA TYR A 271 25.52 21.64 -0.89
C TYR A 271 24.46 20.79 -0.17
N ALA A 272 24.85 19.88 0.71
CA ALA A 272 23.90 19.01 1.41
C ALA A 272 22.85 19.82 2.21
N ARG A 273 23.27 20.90 2.88
CA ARG A 273 22.37 21.79 3.61
C ARG A 273 21.42 22.54 2.68
N LEU A 274 21.92 23.10 1.60
CA LEU A 274 21.12 23.90 0.67
C LEU A 274 20.11 23.03 -0.08
N VAL A 275 20.53 21.88 -0.60
CA VAL A 275 19.63 20.99 -1.36
C VAL A 275 18.51 20.46 -0.46
N CYS A 276 18.77 20.18 0.83
CA CYS A 276 17.73 19.80 1.78
C CYS A 276 16.74 20.95 2.01
N LEU A 277 17.20 22.19 2.20
CA LEU A 277 16.33 23.37 2.35
C LEU A 277 15.44 23.60 1.13
N HIS A 278 16.00 23.51 -0.08
CA HIS A 278 15.21 23.62 -1.31
C HIS A 278 14.22 22.48 -1.46
N LEU A 279 14.58 21.24 -1.11
CA LEU A 279 13.65 20.10 -1.12
C LEU A 279 12.49 20.29 -0.14
N VAL A 280 12.75 20.77 1.06
CA VAL A 280 11.69 21.11 2.03
C VAL A 280 10.72 22.13 1.42
N ALA A 281 11.25 23.21 0.82
CA ALA A 281 10.42 24.23 0.20
C ALA A 281 9.60 23.71 -1.01
N ILE A 282 10.18 22.82 -1.83
CA ILE A 282 9.55 22.27 -3.03
C ILE A 282 8.48 21.22 -2.71
N THR A 283 8.76 20.35 -1.72
CA THR A 283 7.91 19.18 -1.41
C THR A 283 6.92 19.42 -0.27
N GLY A 284 7.18 20.41 0.59
CA GLY A 284 6.42 20.62 1.82
C GLY A 284 6.68 19.56 2.90
N MET A 285 7.61 18.63 2.68
CA MET A 285 7.95 17.57 3.62
C MET A 285 8.93 18.06 4.69
N PRO A 286 8.86 17.54 5.92
CA PRO A 286 9.80 17.87 7.01
C PRO A 286 11.13 17.10 6.84
N LEU A 287 11.80 17.28 5.69
CA LEU A 287 13.05 16.59 5.39
C LEU A 287 14.19 17.11 6.24
N VAL A 288 15.07 16.21 6.66
CA VAL A 288 16.29 16.52 7.38
C VAL A 288 17.48 15.78 6.76
N THR A 289 18.64 16.44 6.74
CA THR A 289 19.88 15.80 6.33
C THR A 289 20.33 14.81 7.41
N ALA A 290 20.69 13.60 7.04
CA ALA A 290 21.15 12.56 7.95
C ALA A 290 22.40 13.00 8.73
N VAL A 291 22.48 12.59 10.00
CA VAL A 291 23.61 12.92 10.87
C VAL A 291 24.91 12.28 10.36
N ASN A 292 24.83 11.08 9.81
CA ASN A 292 25.95 10.39 9.19
C ASN A 292 25.57 9.96 7.76
N LEU A 293 26.07 10.70 6.78
CA LEU A 293 25.77 10.44 5.37
C LEU A 293 26.33 9.10 4.87
N ILE A 294 27.40 8.58 5.48
CA ILE A 294 27.98 7.26 5.10
C ILE A 294 27.04 6.13 5.54
N GLU A 295 26.51 6.22 6.74
CA GLU A 295 25.54 5.26 7.24
C GLU A 295 24.24 5.35 6.42
N ALA A 296 23.70 6.55 6.23
CA ALA A 296 22.43 6.78 5.51
C ALA A 296 22.47 6.42 4.01
N THR A 297 23.67 6.21 3.44
CA THR A 297 23.82 5.77 2.03
C THR A 297 23.70 4.26 1.89
N GLN A 298 23.84 3.49 2.97
CA GLN A 298 23.77 2.03 2.93
C GLN A 298 22.58 1.45 3.72
N ASP A 299 22.11 2.13 4.77
CA ASP A 299 21.08 1.60 5.65
C ASP A 299 19.69 1.73 5.04
N CYS A 300 18.97 0.63 5.03
CA CYS A 300 17.57 0.52 4.58
C CYS A 300 16.59 0.31 5.74
N GLY A 301 17.00 0.52 7.00
CA GLY A 301 16.21 0.24 8.20
C GLY A 301 14.87 0.97 8.23
N SER A 302 14.81 2.21 7.76
CA SER A 302 13.58 3.00 7.68
C SER A 302 12.55 2.38 6.71
N PHE A 303 12.98 1.79 5.61
CA PHE A 303 12.11 1.07 4.68
C PHE A 303 11.60 -0.25 5.26
N VAL A 304 12.45 -0.98 5.98
CA VAL A 304 12.07 -2.22 6.69
C VAL A 304 11.02 -1.91 7.75
N GLN A 305 11.21 -0.85 8.54
CA GLN A 305 10.24 -0.40 9.54
C GLN A 305 8.89 -0.08 8.92
N LEU A 306 8.87 0.73 7.85
CA LEU A 306 7.64 1.09 7.15
C LEU A 306 6.95 -0.14 6.55
N SER A 307 7.71 -1.03 5.92
CA SER A 307 7.20 -2.28 5.37
C SER A 307 6.53 -3.15 6.44
N GLY A 308 7.14 -3.25 7.62
CA GLY A 308 6.56 -3.94 8.78
C GLY A 308 5.24 -3.33 9.25
N VAL A 309 5.10 -1.99 9.20
CA VAL A 309 3.84 -1.31 9.51
C VAL A 309 2.79 -1.57 8.43
N LEU A 310 3.15 -1.54 7.14
CA LEU A 310 2.24 -1.90 6.04
C LEU A 310 1.74 -3.35 6.17
N LYS A 311 2.63 -4.29 6.53
CA LYS A 311 2.24 -5.67 6.84
C LYS A 311 1.24 -5.73 7.99
N ARG A 312 1.44 -4.97 9.08
CA ARG A 312 0.50 -4.90 10.19
C ARG A 312 -0.89 -4.42 9.73
N VAL A 313 -0.95 -3.38 8.91
CA VAL A 313 -2.20 -2.88 8.28
C VAL A 313 -2.87 -3.99 7.48
N ALA A 314 -2.11 -4.67 6.61
CA ALA A 314 -2.59 -5.76 5.77
C ALA A 314 -3.19 -6.90 6.60
N VAL A 315 -2.53 -7.32 7.68
CA VAL A 315 -3.01 -8.38 8.58
C VAL A 315 -4.34 -8.00 9.23
N LYS A 316 -4.48 -6.75 9.73
CA LYS A 316 -5.73 -6.30 10.36
C LYS A 316 -6.88 -6.19 9.35
N ILE A 317 -6.65 -5.60 8.19
CA ILE A 317 -7.70 -5.47 7.15
C ILE A 317 -8.11 -6.85 6.62
N SER A 318 -7.14 -7.77 6.44
CA SER A 318 -7.44 -9.16 6.07
C SER A 318 -8.29 -9.88 7.12
N LYS A 319 -7.98 -9.68 8.40
CA LYS A 319 -8.80 -10.23 9.51
C LYS A 319 -10.23 -9.69 9.47
N ILE A 320 -10.41 -8.41 9.26
CA ILE A 320 -11.74 -7.79 9.12
C ILE A 320 -12.51 -8.42 7.93
N CYS A 321 -11.86 -8.60 6.79
CA CYS A 321 -12.46 -9.25 5.62
C CYS A 321 -12.85 -10.71 5.89
N ASN A 322 -12.05 -11.46 6.66
CA ASN A 322 -12.39 -12.81 7.06
C ASN A 322 -13.64 -12.85 7.94
N ASP A 323 -13.78 -11.91 8.88
CA ASP A 323 -14.99 -11.79 9.70
C ASP A 323 -16.20 -11.46 8.83
N LEU A 324 -16.12 -10.48 7.95
CA LEU A 324 -17.22 -10.12 7.05
C LEU A 324 -17.67 -11.30 6.18
N ARG A 325 -16.73 -12.10 5.68
CA ARG A 325 -17.02 -13.32 4.90
C ARG A 325 -17.71 -14.37 5.74
N LEU A 326 -17.26 -14.56 6.98
CA LEU A 326 -17.86 -15.54 7.90
C LEU A 326 -19.26 -15.12 8.34
N LEU A 327 -19.44 -13.85 8.75
CA LEU A 327 -20.73 -13.31 9.18
C LEU A 327 -21.79 -13.34 8.08
N SER A 328 -21.39 -13.17 6.81
CA SER A 328 -22.29 -13.19 5.64
C SER A 328 -22.46 -14.59 5.03
N SER A 329 -21.86 -15.63 5.61
CA SER A 329 -21.89 -16.98 5.03
C SER A 329 -23.31 -17.58 4.98
N GLY A 330 -23.59 -18.34 3.95
CA GLY A 330 -24.89 -19.00 3.77
C GLY A 330 -25.53 -18.68 2.41
N PRO A 331 -26.82 -18.27 2.34
CA PRO A 331 -27.70 -17.75 3.42
C PRO A 331 -28.39 -18.78 4.31
N ARG A 332 -28.49 -20.06 3.91
CA ARG A 332 -29.23 -21.06 4.69
C ARG A 332 -28.31 -21.98 5.52
N ALA A 333 -27.17 -22.36 4.97
CA ALA A 333 -26.22 -23.28 5.60
C ALA A 333 -24.98 -22.55 6.19
N GLY A 334 -25.12 -21.30 6.62
CA GLY A 334 -24.08 -20.51 7.24
C GLY A 334 -24.65 -19.61 8.34
N LEU A 335 -23.83 -18.65 8.81
CA LEU A 335 -24.21 -17.75 9.90
C LEU A 335 -25.32 -16.78 9.48
N ASN A 336 -25.17 -16.18 8.31
CA ASN A 336 -26.15 -15.24 7.75
C ASN A 336 -26.58 -14.14 8.74
N GLU A 337 -25.60 -13.56 9.43
CA GLU A 337 -25.82 -12.46 10.37
C GLU A 337 -25.94 -11.12 9.68
N ILE A 338 -25.18 -10.94 8.58
CA ILE A 338 -25.18 -9.75 7.75
C ILE A 338 -25.34 -10.13 6.27
N ASN A 339 -25.77 -9.15 5.46
CA ASN A 339 -25.73 -9.26 4.01
C ASN A 339 -24.70 -8.29 3.45
N LEU A 340 -23.86 -8.75 2.54
CA LEU A 340 -22.97 -7.91 1.73
C LEU A 340 -23.67 -7.52 0.42
N PRO A 341 -23.34 -6.36 -0.17
CA PRO A 341 -23.86 -5.98 -1.49
C PRO A 341 -23.56 -7.02 -2.57
N ALA A 342 -24.56 -7.36 -3.38
CA ALA A 342 -24.40 -8.21 -4.54
C ALA A 342 -23.80 -7.43 -5.70
N VAL A 343 -22.49 -7.54 -5.92
CA VAL A 343 -21.75 -6.74 -6.91
C VAL A 343 -21.47 -7.46 -8.22
N GLN A 344 -21.55 -8.80 -8.21
CA GLN A 344 -21.45 -9.64 -9.41
C GLN A 344 -22.09 -11.03 -9.19
N ALA A 345 -22.44 -11.71 -10.28
CA ALA A 345 -22.90 -13.10 -10.21
C ALA A 345 -21.76 -14.01 -9.69
N GLY A 346 -22.08 -14.86 -8.71
CA GLY A 346 -21.06 -15.64 -7.98
C GLY A 346 -20.74 -17.01 -8.56
N SER A 347 -21.48 -17.45 -9.61
CA SER A 347 -21.30 -18.81 -10.17
C SER A 347 -21.76 -18.88 -11.62
N SER A 348 -21.03 -19.63 -12.43
CA SER A 348 -21.41 -19.95 -13.82
C SER A 348 -22.45 -21.07 -13.91
N ILE A 349 -22.65 -21.88 -12.87
CA ILE A 349 -23.52 -23.06 -12.85
C ILE A 349 -24.59 -23.06 -11.76
N MET A 350 -24.52 -22.14 -10.78
CA MET A 350 -25.47 -22.05 -9.67
C MET A 350 -26.22 -20.70 -9.75
N PRO A 351 -27.44 -20.67 -10.34
CA PRO A 351 -28.22 -19.44 -10.42
C PRO A 351 -28.48 -18.84 -9.03
N GLY A 352 -28.32 -17.53 -8.89
CA GLY A 352 -28.59 -16.80 -7.64
C GLY A 352 -27.50 -16.90 -6.57
N LYS A 353 -26.39 -17.61 -6.79
CA LYS A 353 -25.25 -17.60 -5.88
C LYS A 353 -24.51 -16.26 -5.98
N VAL A 354 -24.31 -15.61 -4.84
CA VAL A 354 -23.49 -14.40 -4.70
C VAL A 354 -22.34 -14.67 -3.72
N ASN A 355 -21.13 -14.38 -4.13
CA ASN A 355 -19.93 -14.57 -3.30
C ASN A 355 -19.46 -13.24 -2.70
N PRO A 356 -18.75 -13.26 -1.57
CA PRO A 356 -18.19 -12.07 -0.92
C PRO A 356 -16.91 -11.58 -1.62
N VAL A 357 -16.98 -11.31 -2.93
CA VAL A 357 -15.81 -11.06 -3.80
C VAL A 357 -14.99 -9.82 -3.44
N ILE A 358 -15.62 -8.82 -2.82
CA ILE A 358 -14.90 -7.62 -2.37
C ILE A 358 -13.99 -7.91 -1.16
N PRO A 359 -14.46 -8.53 -0.07
CA PRO A 359 -13.53 -9.01 0.98
C PRO A 359 -12.46 -9.97 0.44
N GLU A 360 -12.78 -10.83 -0.54
CA GLU A 360 -11.82 -11.76 -1.13
C GLU A 360 -10.68 -11.06 -1.88
N VAL A 361 -10.97 -10.04 -2.69
CA VAL A 361 -9.91 -9.31 -3.38
C VAL A 361 -9.04 -8.51 -2.41
N VAL A 362 -9.63 -7.97 -1.34
CA VAL A 362 -8.88 -7.27 -0.28
C VAL A 362 -7.97 -8.24 0.48
N ASN A 363 -8.42 -9.48 0.76
CA ASN A 363 -7.54 -10.53 1.29
C ASN A 363 -6.34 -10.80 0.38
N GLN A 364 -6.53 -10.86 -0.95
CA GLN A 364 -5.45 -11.09 -1.90
C GLN A 364 -4.43 -9.93 -1.91
N VAL A 365 -4.90 -8.68 -1.85
CA VAL A 365 -4.02 -7.52 -1.69
C VAL A 365 -3.23 -7.61 -0.38
N ALA A 366 -3.87 -8.01 0.72
CA ALA A 366 -3.17 -8.18 1.99
C ALA A 366 -2.10 -9.27 1.92
N PHE A 367 -2.35 -10.39 1.24
CA PHE A 367 -1.36 -11.45 1.05
C PHE A 367 -0.16 -10.97 0.24
N GLU A 368 -0.40 -10.17 -0.81
CA GLU A 368 0.65 -9.55 -1.61
C GLU A 368 1.52 -8.61 -0.76
N VAL A 369 0.91 -7.74 0.06
CA VAL A 369 1.65 -6.82 0.95
C VAL A 369 2.50 -7.57 1.96
N ILE A 370 2.00 -8.67 2.53
CA ILE A 370 2.77 -9.54 3.43
C ILE A 370 3.96 -10.17 2.69
N GLY A 371 3.77 -10.61 1.45
CA GLY A 371 4.85 -11.16 0.61
C GLY A 371 5.90 -10.08 0.23
N ASN A 372 5.46 -8.87 -0.07
CA ASN A 372 6.34 -7.74 -0.37
C ASN A 372 7.21 -7.35 0.84
N ASP A 373 6.69 -7.44 2.07
CA ASP A 373 7.48 -7.21 3.30
C ASP A 373 8.67 -8.17 3.41
N LEU A 374 8.48 -9.42 3.06
CA LEU A 374 9.58 -10.38 3.02
C LEU A 374 10.61 -10.01 1.95
N THR A 375 10.16 -9.54 0.77
CA THR A 375 11.05 -9.06 -0.29
C THR A 375 11.87 -7.87 0.17
N VAL A 376 11.26 -6.88 0.83
CA VAL A 376 11.95 -5.72 1.40
C VAL A 376 12.99 -6.16 2.44
N THR A 377 12.64 -7.11 3.30
CA THR A 377 13.54 -7.66 4.32
C THR A 377 14.80 -8.27 3.70
N PHE A 378 14.66 -9.14 2.70
CA PHE A 378 15.81 -9.74 2.01
C PHE A 378 16.64 -8.73 1.24
N ALA A 379 15.99 -7.78 0.56
CA ALA A 379 16.68 -6.74 -0.20
C ALA A 379 17.49 -5.79 0.73
N ALA A 380 16.96 -5.46 1.89
CA ALA A 380 17.64 -4.64 2.88
C ALA A 380 18.85 -5.38 3.49
N GLU A 381 18.69 -6.67 3.85
CA GLU A 381 19.75 -7.50 4.43
C GLU A 381 20.89 -7.75 3.44
N ALA A 382 20.60 -7.86 2.14
CA ALA A 382 21.57 -8.18 1.11
C ALA A 382 22.51 -7.01 0.74
N GLY A 383 22.31 -5.79 1.28
CA GLY A 383 23.22 -4.66 1.12
C GLY A 383 24.61 -4.98 1.67
N GLN A 384 25.65 -4.51 0.97
CA GLN A 384 27.04 -4.78 1.35
C GLN A 384 27.85 -3.48 1.40
N LEU A 385 28.62 -3.32 2.47
CA LEU A 385 29.57 -2.20 2.66
C LEU A 385 28.84 -0.84 2.58
N GLN A 386 29.19 0.05 1.66
CA GLN A 386 28.77 1.45 1.65
C GLN A 386 27.54 1.75 0.80
N LEU A 387 26.88 0.73 0.23
CA LEU A 387 25.68 0.92 -0.60
C LEU A 387 24.78 -0.32 -0.56
N ASN A 388 23.47 -0.11 -0.57
CA ASN A 388 22.52 -1.16 -0.90
C ASN A 388 22.14 -1.09 -2.39
N ALA A 389 22.51 -2.14 -3.14
CA ALA A 389 22.25 -2.21 -4.58
C ALA A 389 20.79 -2.62 -4.93
N PHE A 390 19.98 -2.99 -3.93
CA PHE A 390 18.64 -3.59 -4.13
C PHE A 390 17.49 -2.63 -3.85
N GLU A 391 17.74 -1.34 -3.71
CA GLU A 391 16.69 -0.34 -3.54
C GLU A 391 15.62 -0.33 -4.64
N PRO A 392 15.89 -0.65 -5.93
CA PRO A 392 14.83 -0.74 -6.94
C PRO A 392 13.73 -1.73 -6.59
N ILE A 393 14.05 -2.92 -6.07
CA ILE A 393 13.02 -3.89 -5.65
C ILE A 393 12.36 -3.49 -4.33
N ILE A 394 13.06 -2.77 -3.44
CA ILE A 394 12.45 -2.15 -2.24
C ILE A 394 11.40 -1.12 -2.69
N ALA A 395 11.76 -0.22 -3.61
CA ALA A 395 10.87 0.79 -4.19
C ALA A 395 9.61 0.16 -4.79
N HIS A 396 9.78 -0.80 -5.71
CA HIS A 396 8.67 -1.48 -6.36
C HIS A 396 7.74 -2.16 -5.33
N SER A 397 8.31 -2.85 -4.33
CA SER A 397 7.54 -3.54 -3.29
C SER A 397 6.75 -2.56 -2.42
N LEU A 398 7.35 -1.44 -2.00
CA LEU A 398 6.69 -0.42 -1.18
C LEU A 398 5.60 0.33 -1.95
N PHE A 399 5.91 0.82 -3.16
CA PHE A 399 4.93 1.56 -3.97
C PHE A 399 3.72 0.71 -4.32
N LYS A 400 3.96 -0.54 -4.73
CA LYS A 400 2.89 -1.49 -5.02
C LYS A 400 2.04 -1.77 -3.79
N SER A 401 2.66 -2.00 -2.62
CA SER A 401 1.95 -2.25 -1.37
C SER A 401 1.07 -1.08 -0.96
N VAL A 402 1.60 0.15 -1.03
CA VAL A 402 0.88 1.36 -0.67
C VAL A 402 -0.29 1.63 -1.62
N SER A 403 -0.04 1.55 -2.94
CA SER A 403 -1.08 1.84 -3.95
C SER A 403 -2.18 0.79 -3.95
N HIS A 404 -1.85 -0.50 -3.87
CA HIS A 404 -2.86 -1.56 -3.86
C HIS A 404 -3.66 -1.54 -2.56
N MET A 405 -3.04 -1.29 -1.40
CA MET A 405 -3.74 -1.18 -0.13
C MET A 405 -4.68 0.03 -0.10
N ARG A 406 -4.27 1.17 -0.69
CA ARG A 406 -5.12 2.35 -0.88
C ARG A 406 -6.38 2.01 -1.65
N GLU A 407 -6.25 1.38 -2.82
CA GLU A 407 -7.38 1.00 -3.66
C GLU A 407 -8.25 -0.08 -2.99
N ALA A 408 -7.64 -1.01 -2.24
CA ALA A 408 -8.37 -2.00 -1.46
C ALA A 408 -9.25 -1.35 -0.38
N CYS A 409 -8.74 -0.35 0.35
CA CYS A 409 -9.53 0.37 1.36
C CYS A 409 -10.73 1.10 0.74
N LEU A 410 -10.51 1.83 -0.36
CA LEU A 410 -11.58 2.55 -1.07
C LEU A 410 -12.61 1.60 -1.67
N THR A 411 -12.15 0.49 -2.23
CA THR A 411 -13.03 -0.55 -2.81
C THR A 411 -13.85 -1.23 -1.71
N LEU A 412 -13.23 -1.58 -0.58
CA LEU A 412 -13.91 -2.23 0.55
C LEU A 412 -15.01 -1.31 1.12
N GLU A 413 -14.74 -0.03 1.30
CA GLU A 413 -15.76 0.90 1.77
C GLU A 413 -16.89 1.04 0.75
N LYS A 414 -16.58 1.43 -0.48
CA LYS A 414 -17.55 1.82 -1.49
C LYS A 414 -18.42 0.65 -1.97
N ARG A 415 -17.82 -0.55 -2.11
CA ARG A 415 -18.46 -1.70 -2.72
C ARG A 415 -18.95 -2.75 -1.72
N CYS A 416 -18.57 -2.62 -0.43
CA CYS A 416 -18.95 -3.58 0.60
C CYS A 416 -19.52 -2.88 1.83
N VAL A 417 -18.68 -2.19 2.63
CA VAL A 417 -19.04 -1.71 3.97
C VAL A 417 -20.26 -0.79 3.95
N SER A 418 -20.31 0.19 3.04
CA SER A 418 -21.41 1.16 2.94
C SER A 418 -22.78 0.51 2.73
N GLY A 419 -22.82 -0.65 2.06
CA GLY A 419 -24.04 -1.36 1.71
C GLY A 419 -24.38 -2.57 2.60
N ILE A 420 -23.63 -2.83 3.67
CA ILE A 420 -23.90 -3.94 4.60
C ILE A 420 -25.25 -3.72 5.30
N THR A 421 -26.06 -4.78 5.41
CA THR A 421 -27.30 -4.80 6.19
C THR A 421 -27.28 -5.94 7.21
N ALA A 422 -28.01 -5.77 8.32
CA ALA A 422 -28.11 -6.77 9.39
C ALA A 422 -29.37 -7.64 9.23
N ASN A 423 -29.25 -8.95 9.42
CA ASN A 423 -30.35 -9.89 9.48
C ASN A 423 -30.90 -9.95 10.92
N ARG A 424 -31.61 -8.91 11.35
CA ARG A 424 -32.04 -8.67 12.75
C ARG A 424 -32.78 -9.84 13.37
N GLU A 425 -33.69 -10.49 12.64
CA GLU A 425 -34.46 -11.64 13.13
C GLU A 425 -33.53 -12.86 13.38
N ARG A 426 -32.59 -13.09 12.47
CA ARG A 426 -31.62 -14.18 12.60
C ARG A 426 -30.70 -13.97 13.80
N LEU A 427 -30.19 -12.75 13.96
CA LEU A 427 -29.33 -12.37 15.07
C LEU A 427 -30.06 -12.51 16.42
N ARG A 428 -31.30 -12.03 16.47
CA ARG A 428 -32.17 -12.17 17.65
C ARG A 428 -32.41 -13.64 18.02
N ALA A 429 -32.76 -14.48 17.04
CA ALA A 429 -32.97 -15.89 17.26
C ALA A 429 -31.71 -16.59 17.81
N TYR A 430 -30.51 -16.23 17.37
CA TYR A 430 -29.27 -16.74 17.93
C TYR A 430 -29.09 -16.36 19.39
N VAL A 431 -29.42 -15.15 19.81
CA VAL A 431 -29.35 -14.73 21.22
C VAL A 431 -30.37 -15.48 22.06
N GLU A 432 -31.63 -15.54 21.63
CA GLU A 432 -32.72 -16.17 22.38
C GLU A 432 -32.54 -17.68 22.56
N ASN A 433 -31.92 -18.35 21.57
CA ASN A 433 -31.69 -19.80 21.62
C ASN A 433 -30.30 -20.18 22.15
N SER A 434 -29.41 -19.21 22.42
CA SER A 434 -28.07 -19.53 22.92
C SER A 434 -28.10 -19.87 24.42
N ILE A 435 -27.40 -20.94 24.77
CA ILE A 435 -27.17 -21.33 26.17
C ILE A 435 -26.33 -20.25 26.88
N GLY A 436 -25.47 -19.50 26.14
CA GLY A 436 -24.67 -18.40 26.67
C GLY A 436 -25.49 -17.27 27.31
N LEU A 437 -26.78 -17.13 26.96
CA LEU A 437 -27.72 -16.20 27.59
C LEU A 437 -27.85 -16.40 29.09
N VAL A 438 -27.72 -17.65 29.58
CA VAL A 438 -27.76 -17.99 31.00
C VAL A 438 -26.71 -17.21 31.80
N THR A 439 -25.54 -16.96 31.23
CA THR A 439 -24.48 -16.17 31.87
C THR A 439 -24.93 -14.76 32.22
N ALA A 440 -25.66 -14.11 31.31
CA ALA A 440 -26.22 -12.77 31.55
C ALA A 440 -27.38 -12.78 32.57
N LEU A 441 -28.09 -13.88 32.71
CA LEU A 441 -29.19 -14.05 33.67
C LEU A 441 -28.71 -14.47 35.05
N ASN A 442 -27.51 -15.00 35.18
CA ASN A 442 -26.95 -15.52 36.45
C ASN A 442 -27.08 -14.53 37.65
N PRO A 443 -26.82 -13.21 37.50
CA PRO A 443 -26.97 -12.26 38.61
C PRO A 443 -28.41 -12.16 39.13
N TYR A 444 -29.40 -12.49 38.31
CA TYR A 444 -30.83 -12.35 38.62
C TYR A 444 -31.47 -13.62 39.13
N ILE A 445 -31.10 -14.79 38.59
CA ILE A 445 -31.71 -16.10 38.96
C ILE A 445 -30.81 -16.95 39.86
N GLY A 446 -29.55 -16.56 40.05
CA GLY A 446 -28.55 -17.28 40.82
C GLY A 446 -27.93 -18.46 40.07
N TYR A 447 -26.73 -18.86 40.49
CA TYR A 447 -25.89 -19.86 39.81
C TYR A 447 -26.56 -21.24 39.67
N ALA A 448 -27.26 -21.72 40.73
CA ALA A 448 -27.91 -23.03 40.71
C ALA A 448 -29.02 -23.10 39.67
N ASN A 449 -29.91 -22.10 39.62
CA ASN A 449 -30.98 -22.02 38.62
C ASN A 449 -30.41 -21.83 37.22
N ALA A 450 -29.37 -20.98 37.06
CA ALA A 450 -28.68 -20.78 35.81
C ALA A 450 -28.10 -22.09 35.26
N THR A 451 -27.43 -22.87 36.11
CA THR A 451 -26.90 -24.19 35.75
C THR A 451 -28.01 -25.17 35.36
N ALA A 452 -29.11 -25.24 36.13
CA ALA A 452 -30.23 -26.12 35.81
C ALA A 452 -30.88 -25.79 34.47
N VAL A 453 -31.08 -24.49 34.17
CA VAL A 453 -31.60 -24.01 32.88
C VAL A 453 -30.63 -24.34 31.73
N ALA A 454 -29.31 -24.14 31.91
CA ALA A 454 -28.31 -24.45 30.90
C ALA A 454 -28.30 -25.96 30.56
N VAL A 455 -28.31 -26.83 31.56
CA VAL A 455 -28.32 -28.30 31.38
C VAL A 455 -29.58 -28.75 30.64
N GLU A 456 -30.75 -28.22 31.02
CA GLU A 456 -32.01 -28.57 30.37
C GLU A 456 -32.07 -28.03 28.94
N ALA A 457 -31.68 -26.79 28.70
CA ALA A 457 -31.61 -26.22 27.37
C ALA A 457 -30.68 -27.04 26.43
N HIS A 458 -29.53 -27.47 26.94
CA HIS A 458 -28.61 -28.33 26.19
C HIS A 458 -29.21 -29.70 25.86
N ALA A 459 -29.86 -30.33 26.83
CA ALA A 459 -30.41 -31.69 26.67
C ALA A 459 -31.65 -31.72 25.78
N THR A 460 -32.48 -30.68 25.81
CA THR A 460 -33.77 -30.62 25.11
C THR A 460 -33.80 -29.78 23.84
N GLY A 461 -32.78 -28.95 23.61
CA GLY A 461 -32.75 -27.99 22.52
C GLY A 461 -33.75 -26.83 22.70
N ARG A 462 -34.34 -26.68 23.91
CA ARG A 462 -35.29 -25.60 24.20
C ARG A 462 -34.59 -24.26 24.46
N SER A 463 -35.29 -23.18 24.17
CA SER A 463 -34.81 -21.84 24.42
C SER A 463 -34.61 -21.55 25.90
N VAL A 464 -33.47 -20.95 26.27
CA VAL A 464 -33.23 -20.44 27.64
C VAL A 464 -34.32 -19.46 28.07
N TYR A 465 -34.80 -18.60 27.14
CA TYR A 465 -35.87 -17.65 27.37
C TYR A 465 -37.15 -18.36 27.86
N ASP A 466 -37.59 -19.36 27.10
CA ASP A 466 -38.82 -20.12 27.43
C ASP A 466 -38.70 -20.89 28.76
N LEU A 467 -37.56 -21.52 29.00
CA LEU A 467 -37.30 -22.26 30.24
C LEU A 467 -37.31 -21.36 31.47
N VAL A 468 -36.77 -20.15 31.39
CA VAL A 468 -36.79 -19.17 32.49
C VAL A 468 -38.21 -18.71 32.82
N LEU A 469 -39.05 -18.50 31.81
CA LEU A 469 -40.46 -18.11 31.98
C LEU A 469 -41.28 -19.26 32.55
N GLU A 470 -41.16 -20.46 31.98
CA GLU A 470 -41.92 -21.63 32.38
C GLU A 470 -41.61 -22.08 33.83
N LYS A 471 -40.34 -21.97 34.22
CA LYS A 471 -39.92 -22.24 35.61
C LYS A 471 -40.27 -21.11 36.59
N GLY A 472 -40.85 -20.01 36.11
CA GLY A 472 -41.22 -18.87 36.94
C GLY A 472 -40.02 -18.16 37.60
N LEU A 473 -38.83 -18.29 37.02
CA LEU A 473 -37.60 -17.72 37.60
C LEU A 473 -37.58 -16.21 37.50
N LEU A 474 -38.16 -15.65 36.43
CA LEU A 474 -38.32 -14.21 36.20
C LEU A 474 -39.66 -13.92 35.55
N PRO A 475 -40.31 -12.78 35.88
CA PRO A 475 -41.45 -12.28 35.12
C PRO A 475 -41.06 -11.89 33.69
N ALA A 476 -41.97 -12.07 32.74
CA ALA A 476 -41.73 -11.73 31.32
C ALA A 476 -41.24 -10.27 31.09
N ALA A 477 -41.86 -9.33 31.83
CA ALA A 477 -41.44 -7.92 31.75
C ALA A 477 -40.03 -7.66 32.25
N THR A 478 -39.63 -8.36 33.33
CA THR A 478 -38.27 -8.27 33.87
C THR A 478 -37.25 -8.90 32.89
N LEU A 479 -37.59 -10.09 32.36
CA LEU A 479 -36.74 -10.76 31.40
C LEU A 479 -36.53 -9.90 30.12
N ALA A 480 -37.59 -9.28 29.60
CA ALA A 480 -37.49 -8.36 28.46
C ALA A 480 -36.62 -7.12 28.76
N ALA A 481 -36.70 -6.59 30.01
CA ALA A 481 -35.86 -5.45 30.41
C ALA A 481 -34.38 -5.86 30.53
N ILE A 482 -34.08 -7.05 31.06
CA ILE A 482 -32.69 -7.56 31.11
C ILE A 482 -32.12 -7.82 29.72
N LEU A 483 -32.95 -8.28 28.78
CA LEU A 483 -32.55 -8.53 27.38
C LEU A 483 -32.46 -7.28 26.52
N HIS A 484 -32.72 -6.10 27.10
CA HIS A 484 -32.50 -4.85 26.37
C HIS A 484 -31.00 -4.65 26.08
N PRO A 485 -30.61 -4.24 24.85
CA PRO A 485 -29.19 -4.08 24.47
C PRO A 485 -28.36 -3.28 25.47
N ASP A 486 -28.90 -2.17 25.98
CA ASP A 486 -28.21 -1.30 26.95
C ASP A 486 -27.89 -1.97 28.29
N VAL A 487 -28.66 -2.99 28.65
CA VAL A 487 -28.45 -3.78 29.90
C VAL A 487 -27.52 -4.94 29.65
N LEU A 488 -27.75 -5.67 28.56
CA LEU A 488 -27.09 -6.95 28.24
C LEU A 488 -25.62 -6.80 27.83
N THR A 489 -25.27 -5.66 27.24
CA THR A 489 -23.96 -5.46 26.58
C THR A 489 -23.04 -4.47 27.30
N LYS A 490 -23.42 -4.05 28.51
CA LYS A 490 -22.63 -3.09 29.32
C LYS A 490 -22.42 -3.65 30.73
N PRO A 491 -21.32 -3.30 31.42
CA PRO A 491 -21.18 -3.60 32.84
C PRO A 491 -22.33 -3.01 33.64
N GLN A 492 -22.93 -3.79 34.52
CA GLN A 492 -24.00 -3.37 35.43
C GLN A 492 -23.47 -3.29 36.87
N SER A 493 -23.92 -2.29 37.61
CA SER A 493 -23.71 -2.27 39.07
C SER A 493 -24.49 -3.44 39.65
N MET A 494 -23.79 -4.49 40.11
CA MET A 494 -24.44 -5.54 40.85
C MET A 494 -24.94 -4.96 42.18
N LEU A 495 -26.27 -4.90 42.37
CA LEU A 495 -26.82 -4.75 43.68
C LEU A 495 -26.42 -6.00 44.46
N ILE A 496 -25.48 -5.85 45.40
CA ILE A 496 -25.17 -6.90 46.35
C ILE A 496 -26.51 -7.20 47.06
N ARG A 497 -27.13 -8.36 46.74
CA ARG A 497 -28.22 -8.85 47.51
C ARG A 497 -27.66 -9.28 48.87
N GLU A 498 -27.99 -8.53 49.93
CA GLU A 498 -27.77 -8.91 51.30
C GLU A 498 -28.45 -10.27 51.62
#